data_bc3fef35b850d96dfa23512dc7d6be4a
#
_entry.id   bc3fef35b850d96dfa23512dc7d6be4a
#
_cell.length_a   1.000
_cell.length_b   1.000
_cell.length_c   1.000
_cell.angle_alpha   90.00
_cell.angle_beta   90.00
_cell.angle_gamma   90.00
#
_symmetry.space_group_name_H-M   'P 1'
#
loop_
_entity.id
_entity.type
_entity.pdbx_description
1 polymer ?
#
loop_
_entity_poly.entity_id
_entity_poly.type
_entity_poly.pdbx_seq_one_letter_code
_entity_poly.pdbx_strand_id
1 'polypeptide(L)'
;MKSKLTTPLRYPGGKSKWTDLLYEYLPDMRDYEEWREPFLGGGSFPIEITKRYPDIRIWVNDLYPALYNFWTQLQSSGADMSERLLEIKDSCVSSEVAKTIL
;
A
#
# COMPACT_ATOMS: atom_id res chain seq x y z
N MET A 1 0.49 11.10 -18.19
CA MET A 1 -0.37 9.91 -17.99
C MET A 1 -0.34 9.53 -16.52
N LYS A 2 -1.50 9.39 -15.88
CA LYS A 2 -1.54 8.95 -14.49
C LYS A 2 -1.12 7.49 -14.38
N SER A 3 -0.30 7.18 -13.38
CA SER A 3 0.05 5.81 -13.04
C SER A 3 -1.20 5.04 -12.63
N LYS A 4 -1.28 3.77 -13.04
CA LYS A 4 -2.34 2.86 -12.58
C LYS A 4 -1.99 2.15 -11.28
N LEU A 5 -0.86 2.51 -10.67
CA LEU A 5 -0.41 1.91 -9.42
C LEU A 5 -1.42 2.19 -8.31
N THR A 6 -1.85 1.13 -7.65
CA THR A 6 -2.73 1.19 -6.48
C THR A 6 -2.20 0.25 -5.41
N THR A 7 -2.78 0.33 -4.22
CA THR A 7 -2.36 -0.58 -3.15
C THR A 7 -2.68 -2.03 -3.50
N PRO A 8 -1.77 -2.98 -3.20
CA PRO A 8 -2.04 -4.41 -3.37
C PRO A 8 -2.97 -4.97 -2.30
N LEU A 9 -3.27 -4.22 -1.24
CA LEU A 9 -4.05 -4.71 -0.12
C LEU A 9 -5.48 -4.21 -0.14
N ARG A 10 -6.41 -5.11 0.17
CA ARG A 10 -7.77 -4.75 0.59
C ARG A 10 -7.75 -4.62 2.10
N TYR A 11 -8.00 -3.42 2.59
CA TYR A 11 -7.93 -3.13 4.01
C TYR A 11 -9.23 -2.51 4.48
N PRO A 12 -9.93 -3.12 5.46
CA PRO A 12 -11.16 -2.54 6.00
C PRO A 12 -10.91 -1.13 6.55
N GLY A 13 -11.77 -0.19 6.19
CA GLY A 13 -11.59 1.20 6.55
C GLY A 13 -10.53 1.93 5.75
N GLY A 14 -10.05 1.34 4.65
CA GLY A 14 -9.08 1.99 3.77
C GLY A 14 -9.57 3.31 3.20
N LYS A 15 -8.63 4.21 2.94
CA LYS A 15 -8.90 5.60 2.57
C LYS A 15 -8.96 5.85 1.06
N SER A 16 -8.86 4.81 0.23
CA SER A 16 -8.80 4.99 -1.22
C SER A 16 -10.00 5.72 -1.81
N LYS A 17 -11.20 5.52 -1.23
CA LYS A 17 -12.42 6.21 -1.65
C LYS A 17 -12.40 7.70 -1.35
N TRP A 18 -11.61 8.11 -0.36
CA TRP A 18 -11.58 9.47 0.15
C TRP A 18 -10.34 10.24 -0.26
N THR A 19 -9.46 9.62 -1.04
CA THR A 19 -8.16 10.19 -1.39
C THR A 19 -8.31 11.54 -2.07
N ASP A 20 -9.15 11.64 -3.09
CA ASP A 20 -9.33 12.89 -3.82
C ASP A 20 -9.94 13.98 -2.92
N LEU A 21 -10.91 13.61 -2.08
CA LEU A 21 -11.49 14.56 -1.14
C LEU A 21 -10.47 15.07 -0.14
N LEU A 22 -9.63 14.18 0.39
CA LEU A 22 -8.59 14.57 1.35
C LEU A 22 -7.58 15.52 0.73
N TYR A 23 -7.25 15.33 -0.55
CA TYR A 23 -6.32 16.21 -1.25
C TYR A 23 -6.82 17.63 -1.37
N GLU A 24 -8.13 17.85 -1.39
CA GLU A 24 -8.70 19.19 -1.43
C GLU A 24 -8.35 20.01 -0.18
N TYR A 25 -8.09 19.34 0.94
CA TYR A 25 -7.79 19.99 2.21
C TYR A 25 -6.28 20.08 2.49
N LEU A 26 -5.44 19.50 1.64
CA LEU A 26 -4.00 19.52 1.84
C LEU A 26 -3.37 20.70 1.11
N PRO A 27 -2.28 21.27 1.66
CA PRO A 27 -1.51 22.28 0.92
C PRO A 27 -0.80 21.64 -0.26
N ASP A 28 -0.26 22.49 -1.14
CA ASP A 28 0.60 22.03 -2.22
C ASP A 28 1.86 21.42 -1.62
N MET A 29 2.12 20.15 -1.91
CA MET A 29 3.22 19.40 -1.33
C MET A 29 4.57 19.65 -1.99
N ARG A 30 4.63 20.47 -3.06
CA ARG A 30 5.88 20.79 -3.75
C ARG A 30 6.89 21.48 -2.85
N ASP A 31 6.41 22.16 -1.79
CA ASP A 31 7.26 22.87 -0.84
C ASP A 31 7.77 21.96 0.29
N TYR A 32 7.40 20.69 0.29
CA TYR A 32 7.76 19.75 1.34
C TYR A 32 8.64 18.64 0.77
N GLU A 33 9.59 18.19 1.57
CA GLU A 33 10.56 17.18 1.17
C GLU A 33 10.16 15.78 1.59
N GLU A 34 9.27 15.66 2.60
CA GLU A 34 8.95 14.39 3.21
C GLU A 34 7.49 14.31 3.64
N TRP A 35 6.88 13.17 3.39
CA TRP A 35 5.57 12.81 3.91
C TRP A 35 5.73 11.72 4.97
N ARG A 36 5.14 11.92 6.14
CA ARG A 36 5.17 10.93 7.21
C ARG A 36 3.78 10.39 7.46
N GLU A 37 3.64 9.08 7.35
CA GLU A 37 2.38 8.38 7.54
C GLU A 37 2.53 7.32 8.65
N PRO A 38 2.19 7.65 9.91
CA PRO A 38 2.33 6.70 11.02
C PRO A 38 1.27 5.60 11.05
N PHE A 39 0.19 5.75 10.29
CA PHE A 39 -0.93 4.80 10.24
C PHE A 39 -1.12 4.33 8.81
N LEU A 40 -0.14 3.57 8.30
CA LEU A 40 -0.06 3.20 6.90
C LEU A 40 -1.26 2.39 6.41
N GLY A 41 -1.70 1.39 7.18
CA GLY A 41 -2.80 0.52 6.79
C GLY A 41 -2.58 -0.10 5.42
N GLY A 42 -3.56 0.05 4.54
CA GLY A 42 -3.48 -0.46 3.16
C GLY A 42 -2.59 0.35 2.24
N GLY A 43 -2.05 1.48 2.68
CA GLY A 43 -1.10 2.26 1.90
C GLY A 43 -1.68 3.11 0.78
N SER A 44 -2.99 3.25 0.70
CA SER A 44 -3.65 3.98 -0.40
C SER A 44 -3.19 5.43 -0.51
N PHE A 45 -3.10 6.13 0.61
CA PHE A 45 -2.81 7.55 0.61
C PHE A 45 -1.34 7.84 0.30
N PRO A 46 -0.34 7.18 0.95
CA PRO A 46 1.05 7.37 0.57
C PRO A 46 1.37 6.98 -0.87
N ILE A 47 0.74 5.93 -1.39
CA ILE A 47 0.90 5.55 -2.80
C ILE A 47 0.44 6.68 -3.72
N GLU A 48 -0.70 7.29 -3.42
CA GLU A 48 -1.19 8.42 -4.21
C GLU A 48 -0.26 9.63 -4.08
N ILE A 49 0.32 9.89 -2.91
CA ILE A 49 1.32 10.93 -2.72
C ILE A 49 2.51 10.72 -3.67
N THR A 50 3.01 9.51 -3.79
CA THR A 50 4.15 9.22 -4.67
C THR A 50 3.82 9.45 -6.13
N LYS A 51 2.57 9.23 -6.54
CA LYS A 51 2.14 9.50 -7.91
C LYS A 51 2.09 11.00 -8.22
N ARG A 52 1.62 11.79 -7.27
CA ARG A 52 1.48 13.25 -7.44
C ARG A 52 2.80 13.98 -7.26
N TYR A 53 3.66 13.48 -6.39
CA TYR A 53 4.94 14.10 -6.03
C TYR A 53 6.04 13.03 -6.03
N PRO A 54 6.55 12.63 -7.20
CA PRO A 54 7.49 11.51 -7.30
C PRO A 54 8.79 11.68 -6.52
N ASP A 55 9.19 12.92 -6.26
CA ASP A 55 10.46 13.20 -5.58
C ASP A 55 10.34 13.32 -4.06
N ILE A 56 9.12 13.28 -3.53
CA ILE A 56 8.93 13.38 -2.09
C ILE A 56 9.36 12.09 -1.38
N ARG A 57 10.04 12.24 -0.25
CA ARG A 57 10.41 11.08 0.56
C ARG A 57 9.23 10.65 1.41
N ILE A 58 8.99 9.35 1.48
CA ILE A 58 7.89 8.79 2.25
C ILE A 58 8.45 8.03 3.44
N TRP A 59 8.05 8.45 4.63
CA TRP A 59 8.28 7.71 5.88
C TRP A 59 6.94 7.14 6.32
N VAL A 60 6.87 5.83 6.49
CA VAL A 60 5.63 5.15 6.85
C VAL A 60 5.84 4.24 8.04
N ASN A 61 4.76 4.01 8.77
CA ASN A 61 4.75 3.10 9.90
C ASN A 61 3.35 2.54 10.09
N ASP A 62 3.27 1.40 10.75
CA ASP A 62 2.00 0.89 11.25
C ASP A 62 2.26 0.13 12.54
N LEU A 63 1.36 0.30 13.50
CA LEU A 63 1.48 -0.34 14.79
C LEU A 63 1.15 -1.84 14.73
N TYR A 64 0.34 -2.24 13.74
CA TYR A 64 -0.04 -3.64 13.57
C TYR A 64 1.11 -4.44 12.96
N PRO A 65 1.68 -5.42 13.70
CA PRO A 65 2.90 -6.10 13.25
C PRO A 65 2.76 -6.82 11.91
N ALA A 66 1.60 -7.38 11.61
CA ALA A 66 1.39 -8.08 10.34
C ALA A 66 1.49 -7.12 9.15
N LEU A 67 0.91 -5.92 9.26
CA LEU A 67 1.01 -4.90 8.21
C LEU A 67 2.43 -4.37 8.08
N TYR A 68 3.07 -4.08 9.20
CA TYR A 68 4.46 -3.63 9.21
C TYR A 68 5.37 -4.64 8.51
N ASN A 69 5.21 -5.91 8.84
CA ASN A 69 5.98 -6.99 8.24
C ASN A 69 5.72 -7.10 6.73
N PHE A 70 4.45 -7.03 6.33
CA PHE A 70 4.08 -7.10 4.92
C PHE A 70 4.80 -6.01 4.10
N TRP A 71 4.71 -4.76 4.54
CA TRP A 71 5.31 -3.65 3.83
C TRP A 71 6.84 -3.72 3.80
N THR A 72 7.44 -4.15 4.92
CA THR A 72 8.89 -4.32 5.01
C THR A 72 9.37 -5.40 4.04
N GLN A 73 8.69 -6.54 4.00
CA GLN A 73 9.04 -7.63 3.09
C GLN A 73 8.82 -7.25 1.63
N LEU A 74 7.77 -6.49 1.35
CA LEU A 74 7.51 -6.02 -0.01
C LEU A 74 8.64 -5.13 -0.51
N GLN A 75 9.18 -4.27 0.32
CA GLN A 75 10.29 -3.39 -0.04
C GLN A 75 11.60 -4.15 -0.27
N SER A 76 11.89 -5.16 0.56
CA SER A 76 13.17 -5.86 0.51
C SER A 76 13.14 -7.12 -0.35
N SER A 77 11.99 -7.75 -0.54
CA SER A 77 11.85 -9.06 -1.17
C SER A 77 10.56 -9.16 -2.00
N GLY A 78 10.16 -8.07 -2.64
CA GLY A 78 8.89 -8.01 -3.36
C GLY A 78 8.74 -9.05 -4.46
N ALA A 79 9.80 -9.32 -5.21
CA ALA A 79 9.77 -10.31 -6.28
C ALA A 79 9.53 -11.71 -5.73
N ASP A 80 10.23 -12.08 -4.66
CA ASP A 80 10.06 -13.38 -4.01
C ASP A 80 8.67 -13.53 -3.40
N MET A 81 8.13 -12.48 -2.79
CA MET A 81 6.78 -12.47 -2.27
C MET A 81 5.75 -12.70 -3.39
N SER A 82 5.90 -12.01 -4.49
CA SER A 82 5.01 -12.12 -5.64
C SER A 82 5.00 -13.55 -6.17
N GLU A 83 6.16 -14.15 -6.35
CA GLU A 83 6.32 -15.53 -6.80
C GLU A 83 5.65 -16.50 -5.83
N ARG A 84 5.88 -16.33 -4.53
CA ARG A 84 5.30 -17.19 -3.51
C ARG A 84 3.77 -17.08 -3.46
N LEU A 85 3.25 -15.88 -3.60
CA LEU A 85 1.80 -15.66 -3.64
C LEU A 85 1.16 -16.32 -4.88
N LEU A 86 1.83 -16.28 -6.03
CA LEU A 86 1.36 -16.96 -7.23
C LEU A 86 1.35 -18.48 -7.05
N GLU A 87 2.36 -19.05 -6.41
CA GLU A 87 2.39 -20.48 -6.09
C GLU A 87 1.20 -20.88 -5.22
N ILE A 88 0.91 -20.09 -4.18
CA ILE A 88 -0.22 -20.35 -3.29
C ILE A 88 -1.54 -20.26 -4.07
N LYS A 89 -1.69 -19.23 -4.88
CA LYS A 89 -2.90 -19.04 -5.71
C LYS A 89 -3.10 -20.23 -6.65
N ASP A 90 -2.06 -20.68 -7.32
CA ASP A 90 -2.14 -21.77 -8.27
C ASP A 90 -2.44 -23.12 -7.59
N SER A 91 -2.08 -23.27 -6.31
CA SER A 91 -2.37 -24.47 -5.53
C SER A 91 -3.80 -24.50 -5.00
N CYS A 92 -4.52 -23.36 -5.03
CA CYS A 92 -5.89 -23.26 -4.51
C CYS A 92 -6.90 -23.68 -5.56
N VAL A 93 -7.83 -24.57 -5.18
CA VAL A 93 -8.91 -25.04 -6.07
C VAL A 93 -10.19 -24.23 -5.88
N SER A 94 -10.28 -23.42 -4.83
CA SER A 94 -11.45 -22.58 -4.54
C SER A 94 -11.07 -21.41 -3.66
N SER A 95 -11.96 -20.41 -3.59
CA SER A 95 -11.75 -19.24 -2.71
C SER A 95 -11.75 -19.62 -1.23
N GLU A 96 -12.45 -20.68 -0.86
CA GLU A 96 -12.46 -21.16 0.52
C GLU A 96 -11.12 -21.77 0.92
N VAL A 97 -10.49 -22.53 0.02
CA VAL A 97 -9.13 -23.03 0.24
C VAL A 97 -8.15 -21.88 0.39
N ALA A 98 -8.25 -20.86 -0.45
CA ALA A 98 -7.41 -19.68 -0.35
C ALA A 98 -7.56 -18.98 1.00
N LYS A 99 -8.77 -18.83 1.51
CA LYS A 99 -9.04 -18.24 2.83
C LYS A 99 -8.42 -19.04 3.96
N THR A 100 -8.34 -20.34 3.82
CA THR A 100 -7.73 -21.21 4.83
C THR A 100 -6.21 -21.06 4.87
N ILE A 101 -5.58 -20.85 3.71
CA ILE A 101 -4.13 -20.72 3.58
C ILE A 101 -3.67 -19.31 3.95
N LEU A 102 -4.41 -18.31 3.52
CA LEU A 102 -4.06 -16.90 3.69
C LEU A 102 -4.69 -16.31 4.94
#